data_7384ee369b42ff62897e8d830153c8f1
#
_entry.id   7384ee369b42ff62897e8d830153c8f1
#
_cell.length_a   1.000
_cell.length_b   1.000
_cell.length_c   1.000
_cell.angle_alpha   90.00
_cell.angle_beta   90.00
_cell.angle_gamma   90.00
#
_symmetry.space_group_name_H-M   'P 1'
#
loop_
_entity.id
_entity.type
_entity.pdbx_description
1 polymer ?
#
loop_
_entity_poly.entity_id
_entity_poly.type
_entity_poly.pdbx_seq_one_letter_code
_entity_poly.pdbx_strand_id
1 'polypeptide(L)'
;MLAVKPIYDPTLREELCKLCGAEYKPDSYAYFAADVNGDATKINFIIGICTFRMKGDNNVIETLKQAPGVEDEEALVIMARAVMNFMYRAGVENVRLDPAGTDRNTAEKLGFREAKDMTINLSEFYKAPCKYTD
;
A
#
# COMPACT_ATOMS: atom_id res chain seq x y z
N MET A 1 -4.41 -14.71 10.88
CA MET A 1 -5.41 -13.81 10.29
C MET A 1 -4.73 -12.52 9.83
N LEU A 2 -5.05 -12.08 8.64
CA LEU A 2 -4.47 -10.84 8.09
C LEU A 2 -5.12 -9.60 8.72
N ALA A 3 -4.30 -8.65 9.15
CA ALA A 3 -4.74 -7.32 9.55
C ALA A 3 -3.98 -6.29 8.73
N VAL A 4 -4.70 -5.27 8.25
CA VAL A 4 -4.14 -4.14 7.51
C VAL A 4 -4.58 -2.88 8.22
N LYS A 5 -3.61 -2.08 8.69
CA LYS A 5 -3.91 -0.90 9.51
C LYS A 5 -2.99 0.27 9.18
N PRO A 6 -3.49 1.52 9.33
CA PRO A 6 -2.63 2.69 9.22
C PRO A 6 -1.66 2.79 10.40
N ILE A 7 -0.53 3.44 10.17
CA ILE A 7 0.47 3.69 11.21
C ILE A 7 0.49 5.19 11.50
N TYR A 8 0.00 5.56 12.69
CA TYR A 8 -0.05 6.97 13.09
C TYR A 8 1.19 7.40 13.88
N ASP A 9 1.80 6.47 14.63
CA ASP A 9 2.98 6.78 15.42
C ASP A 9 4.23 6.87 14.54
N PRO A 10 4.93 8.03 14.50
CA PRO A 10 6.12 8.20 13.68
C PRO A 10 7.26 7.23 14.04
N THR A 11 7.41 6.91 15.31
CA THR A 11 8.45 5.98 15.76
C THR A 11 8.20 4.57 15.22
N LEU A 12 6.97 4.09 15.32
CA LEU A 12 6.60 2.80 14.78
C LEU A 12 6.74 2.77 13.26
N ARG A 13 6.35 3.86 12.59
CA ARG A 13 6.47 3.97 11.14
C ARG A 13 7.93 3.87 10.70
N GLU A 14 8.83 4.56 11.39
CA GLU A 14 10.26 4.49 11.11
C GLU A 14 10.81 3.08 11.31
N GLU A 15 10.44 2.43 12.41
CA GLU A 15 10.87 1.06 12.72
C GLU A 15 10.41 0.06 11.65
N LEU A 16 9.15 0.15 11.21
CA LEU A 16 8.61 -0.76 10.21
C LEU A 16 9.18 -0.48 8.82
N CYS A 17 9.43 0.78 8.47
CA CYS A 17 10.16 1.12 7.24
C CYS A 17 11.53 0.46 7.24
N LYS A 18 12.27 0.57 8.33
CA LYS A 18 13.59 -0.03 8.46
C LYS A 18 13.52 -1.55 8.34
N LEU A 19 12.55 -2.17 8.98
CA LEU A 19 12.36 -3.62 8.92
C LEU A 19 12.17 -4.10 7.48
N CYS A 20 11.34 -3.40 6.72
CA CYS A 20 10.98 -3.80 5.36
C CYS A 20 11.91 -3.23 4.27
N GLY A 21 12.97 -2.54 4.65
CA GLY A 21 13.91 -1.97 3.68
C GLY A 21 13.36 -0.78 2.91
N ALA A 22 12.42 -0.05 3.50
CA ALA A 22 11.84 1.15 2.92
C ALA A 22 12.49 2.40 3.51
N GLU A 23 12.60 3.45 2.70
CA GLU A 23 13.10 4.73 3.18
C GLU A 23 12.03 5.40 4.04
N TYR A 24 12.40 5.81 5.25
CA TYR A 24 11.49 6.58 6.10
C TYR A 24 11.50 8.05 5.68
N LYS A 25 10.31 8.59 5.40
CA LYS A 25 10.13 10.01 5.11
C LYS A 25 9.08 10.58 6.06
N PRO A 26 9.41 11.60 6.86
CA PRO A 26 8.47 12.16 7.85
C PRO A 26 7.14 12.63 7.25
N ASP A 27 7.16 13.07 5.98
CA ASP A 27 5.97 13.59 5.29
C ASP A 27 5.10 12.51 4.67
N SER A 28 5.54 11.26 4.70
CA SER A 28 4.78 10.15 4.12
C SER A 28 3.90 9.49 5.16
N TYR A 29 2.77 8.97 4.67
CA TYR A 29 1.89 8.11 5.45
C TYR A 29 2.28 6.66 5.24
N ALA A 30 1.80 5.78 6.09
CA ALA A 30 2.05 4.35 5.93
C ALA A 30 0.92 3.50 6.48
N TYR A 31 0.73 2.35 5.83
CA TYR A 31 -0.05 1.24 6.33
C TYR A 31 0.88 0.04 6.53
N PHE A 32 0.51 -0.85 7.42
CA PHE A 32 1.20 -2.13 7.56
C PHE A 32 0.22 -3.29 7.42
N ALA A 33 0.74 -4.42 7.01
CA ALA A 33 0.03 -5.69 7.02
C ALA A 33 0.73 -6.62 8.00
N ALA A 34 -0.04 -7.34 8.78
CA ALA A 34 0.49 -8.26 9.78
C ALA A 34 -0.38 -9.50 9.89
N ASP A 35 0.25 -10.60 10.30
CA ASP A 35 -0.48 -11.76 10.76
C ASP A 35 -0.79 -11.58 12.24
N VAL A 36 -2.05 -11.71 12.61
CA VAL A 36 -2.51 -11.50 13.97
C VAL A 36 -3.29 -12.72 14.46
N ASN A 37 -3.46 -12.84 15.79
CA ASN A 37 -4.28 -13.90 16.35
C ASN A 37 -5.77 -13.67 16.04
N GLY A 38 -6.62 -14.63 16.34
CA GLY A 38 -8.03 -14.61 15.94
C GLY A 38 -8.86 -13.44 16.47
N ASP A 39 -8.46 -12.82 17.58
CA ASP A 39 -9.14 -11.66 18.15
C ASP A 39 -8.39 -10.33 17.85
N ALA A 40 -7.35 -10.40 17.03
CA ALA A 40 -6.55 -9.24 16.59
C ALA A 40 -5.87 -8.49 17.75
N THR A 41 -5.68 -9.11 18.91
CA THR A 41 -5.03 -8.47 20.06
C THR A 41 -3.52 -8.62 20.05
N LYS A 42 -2.98 -9.54 19.25
CA LYS A 42 -1.55 -9.83 19.22
C LYS A 42 -1.07 -10.00 17.79
N ILE A 43 0.02 -9.30 17.48
CA ILE A 43 0.71 -9.46 16.20
C ILE A 43 1.67 -10.63 16.30
N ASN A 44 1.53 -11.59 15.40
CA ASN A 44 2.45 -12.73 15.32
C ASN A 44 3.71 -12.33 14.54
N PHE A 45 3.53 -11.68 13.38
CA PHE A 45 4.65 -11.14 12.62
C PHE A 45 4.15 -10.07 11.64
N ILE A 46 5.06 -9.18 11.25
CA ILE A 46 4.79 -8.16 10.23
C ILE A 46 4.97 -8.79 8.86
N ILE A 47 3.99 -8.58 7.96
CA ILE A 47 4.04 -9.07 6.59
C ILE A 47 4.69 -8.05 5.68
N GLY A 48 4.31 -6.79 5.79
CA GLY A 48 4.86 -5.76 4.93
C GLY A 48 4.37 -4.36 5.26
N ILE A 49 4.83 -3.41 4.45
CA ILE A 49 4.52 -1.99 4.62
C ILE A 49 4.19 -1.36 3.27
N CYS A 50 3.29 -0.38 3.30
CA CYS A 50 2.99 0.48 2.16
C CYS A 50 3.15 1.93 2.60
N THR A 51 4.10 2.65 2.01
CA THR A 51 4.27 4.07 2.27
C THR A 51 3.72 4.86 1.09
N PHE A 52 3.09 5.98 1.39
CA PHE A 52 2.46 6.79 0.34
C PHE A 52 2.43 8.25 0.74
N ARG A 53 2.30 9.11 -0.27
CA ARG A 53 2.24 10.55 -0.08
C ARG A 53 0.99 11.10 -0.72
N MET A 54 0.35 12.04 -0.03
CA MET A 54 -0.78 12.81 -0.56
C MET A 54 -0.46 14.28 -0.36
N LYS A 55 -0.13 14.98 -1.44
CA LYS A 55 0.21 16.41 -1.37
C LYS A 55 -0.17 17.10 -2.67
N GLY A 56 -1.29 17.81 -2.68
CA GLY A 56 -1.78 18.46 -3.89
C GLY A 56 -2.02 17.44 -5.01
N ASP A 57 -1.36 17.65 -6.14
CA ASP A 57 -1.45 16.74 -7.29
C ASP A 57 -0.40 15.62 -7.24
N ASN A 58 0.47 15.64 -6.24
CA ASN A 58 1.52 14.63 -6.10
C ASN A 58 1.09 13.56 -5.11
N ASN A 59 0.32 12.60 -5.62
CA ASN A 59 -0.21 11.49 -4.84
C ASN A 59 0.44 10.21 -5.34
N VAL A 60 1.27 9.60 -4.50
CA VAL A 60 2.11 8.49 -4.94
C VAL A 60 2.22 7.41 -3.88
N ILE A 61 2.11 6.16 -4.31
CA ILE A 61 2.49 5.01 -3.51
C ILE A 61 3.99 4.84 -3.71
N GLU A 62 4.77 5.12 -2.67
CA GLU A 62 6.22 5.18 -2.75
C GLU A 62 6.88 3.82 -2.58
N THR A 63 6.35 3.02 -1.65
CA THR A 63 6.93 1.73 -1.31
C THR A 63 5.82 0.74 -0.99
N LEU A 64 5.95 -0.46 -1.52
CA LEU A 64 5.10 -1.59 -1.21
C LEU A 64 6.01 -2.81 -1.09
N LYS A 65 6.44 -3.12 0.12
CA LYS A 65 7.47 -4.13 0.38
C LYS A 65 7.08 -5.09 1.49
N GLN A 66 7.54 -6.32 1.34
CA GLN A 66 7.38 -7.37 2.34
C GLN A 66 8.50 -7.29 3.38
N ALA A 67 8.21 -7.78 4.58
CA ALA A 67 9.23 -7.97 5.59
C ALA A 67 10.18 -9.10 5.18
N PRO A 68 11.43 -9.11 5.67
CA PRO A 68 12.38 -10.16 5.34
C PRO A 68 11.84 -11.55 5.67
N GLY A 69 12.00 -12.47 4.73
CA GLY A 69 11.58 -13.86 4.91
C GLY A 69 10.09 -14.11 4.71
N VAL A 70 9.33 -13.08 4.37
CA VAL A 70 7.89 -13.21 4.12
C VAL A 70 7.65 -13.18 2.62
N GLU A 71 6.85 -14.14 2.13
CA GLU A 71 6.41 -14.16 0.73
C GLU A 71 4.89 -14.24 0.71
N ASP A 72 4.24 -13.08 0.71
CA ASP A 72 2.77 -13.00 0.70
C ASP A 72 2.34 -11.82 -0.17
N GLU A 73 2.42 -12.04 -1.49
CA GLU A 73 2.05 -11.01 -2.47
C GLU A 73 0.58 -10.62 -2.36
N GLU A 74 -0.29 -11.58 -2.06
CA GLU A 74 -1.72 -11.29 -1.92
C GLU A 74 -1.98 -10.28 -0.79
N ALA A 75 -1.28 -10.43 0.33
CA ALA A 75 -1.40 -9.48 1.45
C ALA A 75 -0.94 -8.08 1.04
N LEU A 76 0.13 -7.98 0.24
CA LEU A 76 0.57 -6.69 -0.30
C LEU A 76 -0.49 -6.04 -1.18
N VAL A 77 -1.13 -6.82 -2.05
CA VAL A 77 -2.20 -6.32 -2.92
C VAL A 77 -3.37 -5.82 -2.09
N ILE A 78 -3.78 -6.57 -1.08
CA ILE A 78 -4.87 -6.18 -0.18
C ILE A 78 -4.52 -4.87 0.54
N MET A 79 -3.30 -4.76 1.06
CA MET A 79 -2.84 -3.56 1.75
C MET A 79 -2.83 -2.34 0.82
N ALA A 80 -2.29 -2.49 -0.39
CA ALA A 80 -2.25 -1.41 -1.36
C ALA A 80 -3.65 -0.95 -1.77
N ARG A 81 -4.59 -1.88 -1.91
CA ARG A 81 -5.99 -1.54 -2.19
C ARG A 81 -6.64 -0.78 -1.04
N ALA A 82 -6.29 -1.13 0.20
CA ALA A 82 -6.76 -0.37 1.36
C ALA A 82 -6.22 1.07 1.33
N VAL A 83 -4.95 1.24 0.96
CA VAL A 83 -4.35 2.56 0.78
C VAL A 83 -5.06 3.35 -0.33
N MET A 84 -5.29 2.71 -1.48
CA MET A 84 -5.97 3.36 -2.60
C MET A 84 -7.39 3.78 -2.22
N ASN A 85 -8.11 2.94 -1.47
CA ASN A 85 -9.43 3.28 -0.98
C ASN A 85 -9.39 4.47 -0.01
N PHE A 86 -8.39 4.50 0.87
CA PHE A 86 -8.18 5.64 1.76
C PHE A 86 -7.93 6.92 0.96
N MET A 87 -7.06 6.87 -0.04
CA MET A 87 -6.77 8.01 -0.89
C MET A 87 -8.01 8.48 -1.65
N TYR A 88 -8.79 7.55 -2.19
CA TYR A 88 -10.02 7.87 -2.89
C TYR A 88 -11.01 8.59 -1.98
N ARG A 89 -11.18 8.11 -0.76
CA ARG A 89 -12.07 8.75 0.22
C ARG A 89 -11.56 10.12 0.68
N ALA A 90 -10.25 10.32 0.61
CA ALA A 90 -9.65 11.63 0.91
C ALA A 90 -9.73 12.62 -0.26
N GLY A 91 -10.34 12.21 -1.38
CA GLY A 91 -10.53 13.09 -2.53
C GLY A 91 -9.42 13.05 -3.57
N VAL A 92 -8.50 12.11 -3.48
CA VAL A 92 -7.44 11.94 -4.46
C VAL A 92 -8.03 11.43 -5.77
N GLU A 93 -7.76 12.09 -6.89
CA GLU A 93 -8.23 11.66 -8.20
C GLU A 93 -7.26 10.68 -8.87
N ASN A 94 -5.99 11.04 -8.90
CA ASN A 94 -4.98 10.24 -9.57
C ASN A 94 -3.90 9.83 -8.59
N VAL A 95 -3.54 8.56 -8.61
CA VAL A 95 -2.45 8.02 -7.81
C VAL A 95 -1.41 7.39 -8.72
N ARG A 96 -0.14 7.73 -8.47
CA ARG A 96 1.00 7.15 -9.18
C ARG A 96 1.68 6.12 -8.28
N LEU A 97 2.25 5.11 -8.89
CA LEU A 97 3.08 4.13 -8.18
C LEU A 97 4.54 4.37 -8.56
N ASP A 98 5.42 4.44 -7.57
CA ASP A 98 6.85 4.53 -7.81
C ASP A 98 7.37 3.13 -8.16
N PRO A 99 7.84 2.90 -9.39
CA PRO A 99 8.28 1.58 -9.80
C PRO A 99 9.54 1.10 -9.06
N ALA A 100 10.31 2.00 -8.47
CA ALA A 100 11.48 1.63 -7.68
C ALA A 100 11.13 1.01 -6.34
N GLY A 101 9.94 1.28 -5.84
CA GLY A 101 9.48 0.82 -4.52
C GLY A 101 8.56 -0.38 -4.53
N THR A 102 8.20 -0.90 -5.72
CA THR A 102 7.23 -1.98 -5.84
C THR A 102 7.63 -2.96 -6.92
N ASP A 103 7.45 -4.25 -6.65
CA ASP A 103 7.65 -5.29 -7.63
C ASP A 103 6.67 -5.14 -8.80
N ARG A 104 7.17 -5.39 -10.02
CA ARG A 104 6.38 -5.23 -11.24
C ARG A 104 5.12 -6.10 -11.28
N ASN A 105 5.22 -7.34 -10.85
CA ASN A 105 4.07 -8.24 -10.85
C ASN A 105 2.99 -7.75 -9.89
N THR A 106 3.38 -7.24 -8.73
CA THR A 106 2.45 -6.67 -7.76
C THR A 106 1.79 -5.41 -8.34
N ALA A 107 2.56 -4.56 -8.99
CA ALA A 107 2.04 -3.35 -9.64
C ALA A 107 0.98 -3.69 -10.69
N GLU A 108 1.24 -4.69 -11.53
CA GLU A 108 0.30 -5.14 -12.56
C GLU A 108 -0.99 -5.69 -11.95
N LYS A 109 -0.89 -6.45 -10.87
CA LYS A 109 -2.07 -6.97 -10.17
C LYS A 109 -2.93 -5.88 -9.57
N LEU A 110 -2.33 -4.74 -9.23
CA LEU A 110 -3.05 -3.57 -8.74
C LEU A 110 -3.68 -2.74 -9.86
N GLY A 111 -3.30 -3.00 -11.11
CA GLY A 111 -3.81 -2.26 -12.26
C GLY A 111 -2.90 -1.14 -12.76
N PHE A 112 -1.72 -0.98 -12.17
CA PHE A 112 -0.73 -0.01 -12.66
C PHE A 112 0.02 -0.59 -13.85
N ARG A 113 0.14 0.22 -14.91
CA ARG A 113 0.79 -0.19 -16.16
C ARG A 113 1.79 0.86 -16.60
N GLU A 114 2.99 0.42 -17.03
CA GLU A 114 4.04 1.31 -17.50
C GLU A 114 3.59 2.23 -18.64
N ALA A 115 2.79 1.69 -19.57
CA ALA A 115 2.29 2.45 -20.71
C ALA A 115 1.40 3.63 -20.31
N LYS A 116 1.00 3.72 -19.04
CA LYS A 116 0.18 4.80 -18.51
C LYS A 116 0.91 5.54 -17.38
N ASP A 117 2.23 5.57 -17.42
CA ASP A 117 3.08 6.20 -16.41
C ASP A 117 2.80 5.73 -14.99
N MET A 118 2.39 4.47 -14.84
CA MET A 118 2.07 3.86 -13.55
C MET A 118 1.04 4.68 -12.75
N THR A 119 0.07 5.28 -13.43
CA THR A 119 -0.95 6.13 -12.82
C THR A 119 -2.34 5.51 -12.99
N ILE A 120 -3.13 5.57 -11.93
CA ILE A 120 -4.53 5.16 -11.94
C ILE A 120 -5.41 6.34 -11.57
N ASN A 121 -6.49 6.55 -12.34
CA ASN A 121 -7.55 7.46 -11.95
C ASN A 121 -8.51 6.72 -11.02
N LEU A 122 -8.58 7.13 -9.76
CA LEU A 122 -9.34 6.43 -8.74
C LEU A 122 -10.85 6.47 -8.97
N SER A 123 -11.38 7.58 -9.49
CA SER A 123 -12.79 7.67 -9.80
C SER A 123 -13.20 6.64 -10.85
N GLU A 124 -12.42 6.50 -11.90
CA GLU A 124 -12.69 5.51 -12.94
C GLU A 124 -12.51 4.09 -12.42
N PHE A 125 -11.49 3.87 -11.62
CA PHE A 125 -11.19 2.56 -11.02
C PHE A 125 -12.39 2.06 -10.20
N TYR A 126 -12.99 2.93 -9.39
CA TYR A 126 -14.11 2.55 -8.52
C TYR A 126 -15.49 2.63 -9.21
N LYS A 127 -15.60 3.30 -10.37
CA LYS A 127 -16.85 3.37 -11.12
C LYS A 127 -17.15 2.13 -11.97
N ALA A 128 -16.18 1.27 -12.17
CA ALA A 128 -16.35 0.09 -13.02
C ALA A 128 -16.17 -1.20 -12.22
N PRO A 129 -16.95 -1.40 -11.14
CA PRO A 129 -16.76 -2.57 -10.28
C PRO A 129 -17.01 -3.89 -11.02
N CYS A 130 -17.89 -3.91 -12.01
CA CYS A 130 -18.20 -5.12 -12.77
C CYS A 130 -17.00 -5.69 -13.54
N LYS A 131 -16.03 -4.84 -13.88
CA LYS A 131 -14.82 -5.28 -14.57
C LYS A 131 -13.87 -6.06 -13.66
N TYR A 132 -14.04 -5.93 -12.37
CA TYR A 132 -13.14 -6.48 -11.37
C TYR A 132 -13.78 -7.57 -10.53
N THR A 133 -15.07 -7.79 -10.69
CA THR A 133 -15.83 -8.81 -9.95
C THR A 133 -16.18 -10.04 -10.76
N ASP A 134 -15.96 -9.99 -12.04
CA ASP A 134 -16.26 -11.10 -12.96
C ASP A 134 -15.22 -12.22 -12.91
#